data_8bdd211de7f5bfd799a3637010541744
#
_entry.id   8bdd211de7f5bfd799a3637010541744
#
_cell.length_a   1.000
_cell.length_b   1.000
_cell.length_c   1.000
_cell.angle_alpha   90.00
_cell.angle_beta   90.00
_cell.angle_gamma   90.00
#
_symmetry.space_group_name_H-M   'P 1'
#
loop_
_entity.id
_entity.type
_entity.pdbx_description
1 polymer ?
#
loop_
_entity_poly.entity_id
_entity_poly.type
_entity_poly.pdbx_seq_one_letter_code
_entity_poly.pdbx_strand_id
1 'polypeptide(L)'
;MSAIADRLSVLIVDDDPMVRELLGAIFTASGYRCRLATNGMEGIEAFRAEHPALSVTDIRMPVLDGLQFLKQALTLDPDAAVLVLTGVGDVQTAVEVLNGGAYDFIQKPVNPEELLIKAGRALERRQLVIERRQHQELLERRVTEATSELASTVRHLEEAYRVTLEALGSAIDTRDVGTHAHSRRVRGYSLAIARAHGVPESQMPDIEHGVMLHDIGKIGIPDAILLKPGPLTPEEWKVMRSHPEIGRRLVEKIPFLRGAISIVYHHPERWDGTGYPLGLRGEGIPLEARIFAIADALDAMTFDRPYSRAISFESARDEIKRCVNTHFDPAVVDTFLTIPLQTFADIQHRSLHEMSAADAAAEAVRAALTGSILESAVRA
;
A
#
# COMPACT_ATOMS: atom_id res chain seq x y z
N MET A 1 46.62 3.12 16.50
CA MET A 1 45.90 2.70 17.73
C MET A 1 45.89 3.76 18.85
N SER A 2 46.69 4.83 18.80
CA SER A 2 46.81 5.80 19.89
C SER A 2 45.70 6.86 20.01
N ALA A 3 44.97 7.21 18.98
CA ALA A 3 44.01 8.36 19.00
C ALA A 3 42.59 7.98 19.46
N ILE A 4 42.22 6.68 19.53
CA ILE A 4 40.90 6.20 19.96
C ILE A 4 40.87 5.96 21.47
N ALA A 5 41.98 5.59 22.06
CA ALA A 5 42.10 5.28 23.48
C ALA A 5 41.85 6.48 24.42
N ASP A 6 42.18 7.69 23.96
CA ASP A 6 42.07 8.94 24.77
C ASP A 6 40.64 9.35 25.11
N ARG A 7 39.59 8.64 24.63
CA ARG A 7 38.17 8.90 24.87
C ARG A 7 37.42 7.79 25.57
N LEU A 8 37.97 6.56 25.63
CA LEU A 8 37.25 5.42 26.20
C LEU A 8 37.47 5.34 27.71
N SER A 9 36.37 5.24 28.48
CA SER A 9 36.39 5.08 29.93
C SER A 9 36.30 3.61 30.30
N VAL A 10 37.11 3.22 31.30
CA VAL A 10 37.13 1.90 31.90
C VAL A 10 36.74 2.03 33.37
N LEU A 11 35.71 1.30 33.80
CA LEU A 11 35.31 1.17 35.20
C LEU A 11 36.00 -0.07 35.79
N ILE A 12 36.68 0.12 36.90
CA ILE A 12 37.36 -0.94 37.65
C ILE A 12 36.69 -1.07 39.00
N VAL A 13 36.18 -2.26 39.31
CA VAL A 13 35.43 -2.56 40.53
C VAL A 13 36.15 -3.72 41.24
N ASP A 14 36.82 -3.44 42.31
CA ASP A 14 37.53 -4.44 43.13
C ASP A 14 37.61 -3.91 44.59
N ASP A 15 37.42 -4.74 45.59
CA ASP A 15 37.51 -4.32 46.98
C ASP A 15 38.97 -4.26 47.50
N ASP A 16 39.87 -4.97 46.82
CA ASP A 16 41.32 -4.90 47.10
C ASP A 16 41.92 -3.60 46.52
N PRO A 17 42.41 -2.67 47.37
CA PRO A 17 43.01 -1.43 46.87
C PRO A 17 44.26 -1.66 46.00
N MET A 18 45.07 -2.71 46.28
CA MET A 18 46.27 -2.98 45.49
C MET A 18 45.92 -3.45 44.09
N VAL A 19 44.91 -4.33 43.91
CA VAL A 19 44.42 -4.79 42.61
C VAL A 19 43.82 -3.64 41.86
N ARG A 20 42.97 -2.83 42.48
CA ARG A 20 42.31 -1.69 41.90
C ARG A 20 43.31 -0.63 41.36
N GLU A 21 44.36 -0.31 42.17
CA GLU A 21 45.40 0.61 41.74
C GLU A 21 46.24 0.06 40.60
N LEU A 22 46.61 -1.23 40.66
CA LEU A 22 47.37 -1.91 39.61
C LEU A 22 46.62 -1.87 38.27
N LEU A 23 45.34 -2.26 38.27
CA LEU A 23 44.51 -2.21 37.06
C LEU A 23 44.35 -0.78 36.52
N GLY A 24 44.12 0.17 37.42
CA GLY A 24 44.04 1.60 37.08
C GLY A 24 45.33 2.10 36.40
N ALA A 25 46.48 1.71 36.93
CA ALA A 25 47.79 2.06 36.34
C ALA A 25 47.97 1.43 34.94
N ILE A 26 47.64 0.14 34.77
CA ILE A 26 47.75 -0.55 33.48
C ILE A 26 46.90 0.12 32.41
N PHE A 27 45.63 0.36 32.69
CA PHE A 27 44.72 0.99 31.74
C PHE A 27 45.06 2.45 31.46
N THR A 28 45.46 3.22 32.47
CA THR A 28 45.90 4.61 32.31
C THR A 28 47.16 4.70 31.45
N ALA A 29 48.15 3.82 31.69
CA ALA A 29 49.35 3.75 30.85
C ALA A 29 49.05 3.37 29.39
N SER A 30 47.94 2.68 29.14
CA SER A 30 47.44 2.34 27.81
C SER A 30 46.50 3.41 27.20
N GLY A 31 46.32 4.58 27.82
CA GLY A 31 45.56 5.71 27.30
C GLY A 31 44.07 5.71 27.63
N TYR A 32 43.61 4.83 28.52
CA TYR A 32 42.21 4.81 28.96
C TYR A 32 41.98 5.73 30.13
N ARG A 33 40.78 6.34 30.24
CA ARG A 33 40.32 7.01 31.47
C ARG A 33 39.74 5.96 32.41
N CYS A 34 40.25 5.94 33.65
CA CYS A 34 39.80 4.98 34.63
C CYS A 34 38.91 5.61 35.70
N ARG A 35 37.82 4.94 35.98
CA ARG A 35 36.99 5.16 37.16
C ARG A 35 37.15 3.95 38.08
N LEU A 36 37.42 4.21 39.35
CA LEU A 36 37.64 3.17 40.37
C LEU A 36 36.45 3.12 41.32
N ALA A 37 35.99 1.91 41.64
CA ALA A 37 34.95 1.64 42.62
C ALA A 37 35.35 0.53 43.59
N THR A 38 34.99 0.60 44.81
CA THR A 38 35.43 -0.27 45.93
C THR A 38 34.54 -1.49 46.14
N ASN A 39 33.37 -1.50 45.56
CA ASN A 39 32.38 -2.58 45.61
C ASN A 39 31.39 -2.46 44.45
N GLY A 40 30.57 -3.51 44.26
CA GLY A 40 29.63 -3.55 43.15
C GLY A 40 28.53 -2.45 43.19
N MET A 41 28.14 -1.98 44.36
CA MET A 41 27.12 -0.90 44.46
C MET A 41 27.69 0.43 43.96
N GLU A 42 28.88 0.82 44.44
CA GLU A 42 29.59 2.01 43.94
C GLU A 42 29.88 1.85 42.42
N GLY A 43 30.19 0.61 41.96
CA GLY A 43 30.36 0.28 40.57
C GLY A 43 29.11 0.55 39.74
N ILE A 44 27.94 0.15 40.19
CA ILE A 44 26.65 0.43 39.48
C ILE A 44 26.33 1.91 39.42
N GLU A 45 26.59 2.66 40.50
CA GLU A 45 26.42 4.11 40.54
C GLU A 45 27.31 4.79 39.49
N ALA A 46 28.61 4.41 39.47
CA ALA A 46 29.55 4.90 38.45
C ALA A 46 29.16 4.50 37.04
N PHE A 47 28.68 3.25 36.84
CA PHE A 47 28.24 2.75 35.56
C PHE A 47 27.06 3.56 35.00
N ARG A 48 26.08 3.90 35.85
CA ARG A 48 24.93 4.75 35.45
C ARG A 48 25.32 6.18 35.12
N ALA A 49 26.28 6.73 35.85
CA ALA A 49 26.68 8.12 35.68
C ALA A 49 27.59 8.34 34.45
N GLU A 50 28.48 7.39 34.16
CA GLU A 50 29.55 7.60 33.19
C GLU A 50 29.44 6.72 31.94
N HIS A 51 28.57 5.69 31.91
CA HIS A 51 28.40 4.73 30.81
C HIS A 51 29.75 4.23 30.27
N PRO A 52 30.57 3.53 31.08
CA PRO A 52 31.91 3.13 30.68
C PRO A 52 31.91 2.22 29.46
N ALA A 53 32.93 2.37 28.61
CA ALA A 53 33.08 1.52 27.43
C ALA A 53 33.42 0.06 27.80
N LEU A 54 34.11 -0.13 28.91
CA LEU A 54 34.50 -1.43 29.48
C LEU A 54 34.36 -1.36 31.01
N SER A 55 33.89 -2.45 31.63
CA SER A 55 33.96 -2.67 33.06
C SER A 55 34.84 -3.89 33.36
N VAL A 56 35.69 -3.77 34.38
CA VAL A 56 36.45 -4.89 34.92
C VAL A 56 36.06 -5.02 36.39
N THR A 57 35.51 -6.17 36.78
CA THR A 57 35.01 -6.38 38.14
C THR A 57 35.59 -7.65 38.77
N ASP A 58 35.92 -7.57 40.07
CA ASP A 58 36.13 -8.78 40.83
C ASP A 58 34.83 -9.53 41.10
N ILE A 59 34.90 -10.85 41.31
CA ILE A 59 33.70 -11.65 41.61
C ILE A 59 33.31 -11.45 43.08
N ARG A 60 34.28 -11.56 44.01
CA ARG A 60 34.00 -11.63 45.42
C ARG A 60 34.24 -10.27 46.10
N MET A 61 33.19 -9.49 46.20
CA MET A 61 33.23 -8.19 46.84
C MET A 61 32.12 -8.06 47.91
N PRO A 62 32.33 -7.23 48.94
CA PRO A 62 31.28 -6.95 49.91
C PRO A 62 30.18 -6.10 49.28
N VAL A 63 28.99 -6.08 49.93
CA VAL A 63 27.80 -5.29 49.59
C VAL A 63 27.10 -5.79 48.36
N LEU A 64 27.75 -5.77 47.17
CA LEU A 64 27.25 -6.28 45.92
C LEU A 64 28.41 -7.02 45.20
N ASP A 65 28.22 -8.30 44.91
CA ASP A 65 29.22 -9.11 44.24
C ASP A 65 29.33 -8.85 42.74
N GLY A 66 30.38 -9.36 42.09
CA GLY A 66 30.63 -9.12 40.67
C GLY A 66 29.61 -9.74 39.72
N LEU A 67 28.96 -10.85 40.10
CA LEU A 67 27.88 -11.45 39.32
C LEU A 67 26.60 -10.59 39.37
N GLN A 68 26.32 -10.05 40.54
CA GLN A 68 25.18 -9.10 40.70
C GLN A 68 25.46 -7.79 39.97
N PHE A 69 26.70 -7.28 40.03
CA PHE A 69 27.14 -6.14 39.22
C PHE A 69 26.94 -6.40 37.74
N LEU A 70 27.44 -7.53 37.20
CA LEU A 70 27.29 -7.92 35.81
C LEU A 70 25.81 -7.90 35.35
N LYS A 71 24.93 -8.56 36.08
CA LYS A 71 23.51 -8.63 35.77
C LYS A 71 22.86 -7.23 35.73
N GLN A 72 23.20 -6.36 36.69
CA GLN A 72 22.65 -5.00 36.71
C GLN A 72 23.22 -4.14 35.58
N ALA A 73 24.54 -4.26 35.29
CA ALA A 73 25.18 -3.55 34.18
C ALA A 73 24.56 -3.93 32.83
N LEU A 74 24.33 -5.22 32.58
CA LEU A 74 23.65 -5.71 31.37
C LEU A 74 22.16 -5.33 31.29
N THR A 75 21.50 -5.13 32.43
CA THR A 75 20.12 -4.59 32.44
C THR A 75 20.10 -3.11 32.07
N LEU A 76 21.13 -2.35 32.46
CA LEU A 76 21.25 -0.92 32.13
C LEU A 76 21.74 -0.70 30.68
N ASP A 77 22.69 -1.51 30.25
CA ASP A 77 23.22 -1.51 28.88
C ASP A 77 23.41 -2.97 28.40
N PRO A 78 22.52 -3.52 27.58
CA PRO A 78 22.63 -4.88 27.06
C PRO A 78 23.91 -5.14 26.26
N ASP A 79 24.57 -4.10 25.78
CA ASP A 79 25.82 -4.17 25.02
C ASP A 79 27.05 -3.89 25.89
N ALA A 80 26.91 -3.81 27.21
CA ALA A 80 28.01 -3.53 28.11
C ALA A 80 29.13 -4.58 27.98
N ALA A 81 30.36 -4.12 27.77
CA ALA A 81 31.54 -4.99 27.81
C ALA A 81 31.98 -5.14 29.28
N VAL A 82 31.89 -6.34 29.83
CA VAL A 82 32.30 -6.65 31.21
C VAL A 82 33.30 -7.79 31.20
N LEU A 83 34.50 -7.54 31.77
CA LEU A 83 35.48 -8.56 32.11
C LEU A 83 35.40 -8.85 33.60
N VAL A 84 35.51 -10.10 33.98
CA VAL A 84 35.41 -10.51 35.37
C VAL A 84 36.72 -11.14 35.85
N LEU A 85 37.21 -10.72 37.02
CA LEU A 85 38.40 -11.26 37.63
C LEU A 85 38.05 -12.48 38.51
N THR A 86 38.73 -13.62 38.28
CA THR A 86 38.45 -14.88 39.00
C THR A 86 39.69 -15.35 39.79
N GLY A 87 39.45 -16.05 40.90
CA GLY A 87 40.53 -16.69 41.65
C GLY A 87 41.07 -17.97 41.01
N VAL A 88 42.20 -18.43 41.48
CA VAL A 88 42.82 -19.67 41.00
C VAL A 88 41.94 -20.89 41.30
N GLY A 89 41.63 -21.70 40.27
CA GLY A 89 40.89 -22.96 40.40
C GLY A 89 39.38 -22.87 40.38
N ASP A 90 38.79 -21.70 40.14
CA ASP A 90 37.34 -21.48 40.19
C ASP A 90 36.68 -21.59 38.80
N VAL A 91 36.82 -22.79 38.17
CA VAL A 91 36.31 -23.08 36.82
C VAL A 91 34.78 -22.96 36.77
N GLN A 92 34.11 -23.35 37.85
CA GLN A 92 32.65 -23.33 37.89
C GLN A 92 32.11 -21.89 37.87
N THR A 93 32.73 -21.00 38.60
CA THR A 93 32.42 -19.57 38.61
C THR A 93 32.76 -18.89 37.29
N ALA A 94 33.84 -19.30 36.62
CA ALA A 94 34.13 -18.79 35.27
C ALA A 94 33.02 -19.12 34.24
N VAL A 95 32.46 -20.34 34.30
CA VAL A 95 31.34 -20.77 33.47
C VAL A 95 30.04 -19.96 33.81
N GLU A 96 29.78 -19.75 35.10
CA GLU A 96 28.64 -18.96 35.54
C GLU A 96 28.72 -17.50 35.07
N VAL A 97 29.89 -16.91 35.11
CA VAL A 97 30.18 -15.55 34.64
C VAL A 97 29.94 -15.41 33.15
N LEU A 98 30.43 -16.34 32.34
CA LEU A 98 30.23 -16.33 30.89
C LEU A 98 28.76 -16.56 30.52
N ASN A 99 28.09 -17.50 31.19
CA ASN A 99 26.64 -17.71 31.01
C ASN A 99 25.79 -16.51 31.48
N GLY A 100 26.32 -15.75 32.45
CA GLY A 100 25.71 -14.50 32.93
C GLY A 100 25.85 -13.34 31.96
N GLY A 101 26.58 -13.50 30.85
CA GLY A 101 26.74 -12.50 29.81
C GLY A 101 28.01 -11.67 29.90
N ALA A 102 28.96 -12.02 30.76
CA ALA A 102 30.30 -11.42 30.72
C ALA A 102 30.98 -11.68 29.38
N TYR A 103 31.76 -10.71 28.93
CA TYR A 103 32.54 -10.89 27.71
C TYR A 103 33.59 -12.00 27.83
N ASP A 104 34.35 -11.95 28.92
CA ASP A 104 35.39 -12.94 29.25
C ASP A 104 35.73 -12.82 30.76
N PHE A 105 36.60 -13.74 31.23
CA PHE A 105 37.16 -13.66 32.57
C PHE A 105 38.69 -13.60 32.52
N ILE A 106 39.32 -13.15 33.59
CA ILE A 106 40.77 -13.06 33.75
C ILE A 106 41.12 -13.68 35.11
N GLN A 107 42.07 -14.62 35.11
CA GLN A 107 42.49 -15.29 36.32
C GLN A 107 43.49 -14.44 37.12
N LYS A 108 43.29 -14.31 38.42
CA LYS A 108 44.29 -13.72 39.33
C LYS A 108 45.43 -14.74 39.61
N PRO A 109 46.71 -14.33 39.62
CA PRO A 109 47.20 -12.96 39.50
C PRO A 109 47.08 -12.42 38.07
N VAL A 110 46.65 -11.17 37.93
CA VAL A 110 46.37 -10.55 36.63
C VAL A 110 47.65 -10.36 35.83
N ASN A 111 47.67 -10.95 34.62
CA ASN A 111 48.71 -10.68 33.64
C ASN A 111 48.32 -9.42 32.83
N PRO A 112 49.14 -8.35 32.84
CA PRO A 112 48.82 -7.09 32.12
C PRO A 112 48.62 -7.27 30.63
N GLU A 113 49.39 -8.14 29.97
CA GLU A 113 49.29 -8.37 28.54
C GLU A 113 47.99 -9.09 28.16
N GLU A 114 47.61 -10.13 28.92
CA GLU A 114 46.33 -10.83 28.76
C GLU A 114 45.15 -9.90 29.00
N LEU A 115 45.20 -9.08 30.06
CA LEU A 115 44.18 -8.09 30.38
C LEU A 115 43.91 -7.14 29.20
N LEU A 116 44.99 -6.55 28.65
CA LEU A 116 44.88 -5.59 27.56
C LEU A 116 44.39 -6.22 26.25
N ILE A 117 44.80 -7.45 25.95
CA ILE A 117 44.32 -8.20 24.78
C ILE A 117 42.81 -8.46 24.91
N LYS A 118 42.36 -8.97 26.06
CA LYS A 118 40.91 -9.25 26.30
C LYS A 118 40.10 -7.98 26.34
N ALA A 119 40.59 -6.90 26.93
CA ALA A 119 39.98 -5.60 26.95
C ALA A 119 39.80 -5.04 25.53
N GLY A 120 40.82 -5.11 24.70
CA GLY A 120 40.76 -4.67 23.29
C GLY A 120 39.69 -5.43 22.50
N ARG A 121 39.66 -6.77 22.64
CA ARG A 121 38.63 -7.59 21.98
C ARG A 121 37.20 -7.30 22.48
N ALA A 122 37.06 -7.07 23.79
CA ALA A 122 35.75 -6.71 24.36
C ALA A 122 35.22 -5.38 23.82
N LEU A 123 36.08 -4.38 23.73
CA LEU A 123 35.77 -3.07 23.17
C LEU A 123 35.44 -3.13 21.68
N GLU A 124 36.23 -3.87 20.89
CA GLU A 124 35.97 -4.07 19.46
C GLU A 124 34.60 -4.75 19.23
N ARG A 125 34.33 -5.83 19.95
CA ARG A 125 33.03 -6.52 19.82
C ARG A 125 31.89 -5.62 20.19
N ARG A 126 32.00 -4.87 21.29
CA ARG A 126 30.98 -3.89 21.69
C ARG A 126 30.72 -2.87 20.58
N GLN A 127 31.78 -2.32 20.01
CA GLN A 127 31.67 -1.36 18.92
C GLN A 127 30.92 -1.94 17.71
N LEU A 128 31.28 -3.16 17.28
CA LEU A 128 30.62 -3.84 16.19
C LEU A 128 29.13 -4.12 16.46
N VAL A 129 28.75 -4.45 17.69
CA VAL A 129 27.36 -4.69 18.07
C VAL A 129 26.56 -3.37 18.00
N ILE A 130 27.12 -2.28 18.51
CA ILE A 130 26.48 -0.95 18.46
C ILE A 130 26.31 -0.49 17.00
N GLU A 131 27.36 -0.58 16.19
CA GLU A 131 27.31 -0.21 14.77
C GLU A 131 26.28 -1.04 14.01
N ARG A 132 26.22 -2.33 14.23
CA ARG A 132 25.21 -3.21 13.62
C ARG A 132 23.81 -2.81 14.00
N ARG A 133 23.55 -2.49 15.29
CA ARG A 133 22.22 -2.05 15.75
C ARG A 133 21.83 -0.73 15.07
N GLN A 134 22.71 0.26 15.09
CA GLN A 134 22.46 1.55 14.45
C GLN A 134 22.17 1.40 12.94
N HIS A 135 22.94 0.53 12.28
CA HIS A 135 22.72 0.26 10.86
C HIS A 135 21.38 -0.41 10.60
N GLN A 136 21.00 -1.37 11.44
CA GLN A 136 19.71 -2.04 11.35
C GLN A 136 18.54 -1.06 11.55
N GLU A 137 18.59 -0.22 12.58
CA GLU A 137 17.56 0.81 12.85
C GLU A 137 17.43 1.79 11.68
N LEU A 138 18.56 2.19 11.07
CA LEU A 138 18.56 3.05 9.89
C LEU A 138 17.91 2.38 8.68
N LEU A 139 18.21 1.09 8.45
CA LEU A 139 17.61 0.33 7.36
C LEU A 139 16.09 0.15 7.55
N GLU A 140 15.66 -0.21 8.76
CA GLU A 140 14.24 -0.35 9.08
C GLU A 140 13.46 0.95 8.85
N ARG A 141 14.05 2.09 9.25
CA ARG A 141 13.47 3.41 8.97
C ARG A 141 13.36 3.68 7.47
N ARG A 142 14.43 3.46 6.70
CA ARG A 142 14.44 3.66 5.25
C ARG A 142 13.44 2.76 4.52
N VAL A 143 13.32 1.49 4.95
CA VAL A 143 12.33 0.56 4.38
C VAL A 143 10.90 1.08 4.63
N THR A 144 10.62 1.54 5.85
CA THR A 144 9.31 2.09 6.21
C THR A 144 8.96 3.34 5.38
N GLU A 145 9.91 4.27 5.26
CA GLU A 145 9.75 5.50 4.44
C GLU A 145 9.51 5.16 2.97
N ALA A 146 10.36 4.31 2.38
CA ALA A 146 10.24 3.92 0.97
C ALA A 146 8.94 3.16 0.68
N THR A 147 8.50 2.28 1.60
CA THR A 147 7.23 1.55 1.45
C THR A 147 6.04 2.50 1.51
N SER A 148 6.06 3.48 2.40
CA SER A 148 5.01 4.51 2.51
C SER A 148 4.94 5.39 1.26
N GLU A 149 6.08 5.83 0.74
CA GLU A 149 6.18 6.63 -0.49
C GLU A 149 5.68 5.85 -1.71
N LEU A 150 6.09 4.58 -1.84
CA LEU A 150 5.62 3.69 -2.91
C LEU A 150 4.10 3.51 -2.85
N ALA A 151 3.53 3.24 -1.67
CA ALA A 151 2.08 3.09 -1.50
C ALA A 151 1.32 4.39 -1.86
N SER A 152 1.89 5.56 -1.55
CA SER A 152 1.32 6.86 -1.94
C SER A 152 1.36 7.04 -3.46
N THR A 153 2.50 6.74 -4.08
CA THR A 153 2.69 6.86 -5.53
C THR A 153 1.75 5.94 -6.31
N VAL A 154 1.59 4.69 -5.85
CA VAL A 154 0.64 3.73 -6.45
C VAL A 154 -0.78 4.28 -6.39
N ARG A 155 -1.24 4.78 -5.23
CA ARG A 155 -2.58 5.37 -5.11
C ARG A 155 -2.79 6.57 -6.03
N HIS A 156 -1.81 7.47 -6.14
CA HIS A 156 -1.89 8.61 -7.06
C HIS A 156 -1.96 8.17 -8.52
N LEU A 157 -1.22 7.12 -8.88
CA LEU A 157 -1.23 6.57 -10.23
C LEU A 157 -2.58 5.93 -10.56
N GLU A 158 -3.14 5.12 -9.65
CA GLU A 158 -4.47 4.52 -9.79
C GLU A 158 -5.55 5.59 -9.96
N GLU A 159 -5.50 6.66 -9.17
CA GLU A 159 -6.45 7.77 -9.29
C GLU A 159 -6.28 8.52 -10.61
N ALA A 160 -5.06 8.79 -11.06
CA ALA A 160 -4.81 9.43 -12.34
C ALA A 160 -5.34 8.57 -13.52
N TYR A 161 -5.16 7.25 -13.45
CA TYR A 161 -5.74 6.33 -14.43
C TYR A 161 -7.25 6.37 -14.43
N ARG A 162 -7.89 6.30 -13.25
CA ARG A 162 -9.33 6.35 -13.12
C ARG A 162 -9.91 7.64 -13.74
N VAL A 163 -9.34 8.79 -13.39
CA VAL A 163 -9.75 10.09 -13.93
C VAL A 163 -9.56 10.15 -15.45
N THR A 164 -8.47 9.60 -15.96
CA THR A 164 -8.20 9.58 -17.41
C THR A 164 -9.21 8.70 -18.16
N LEU A 165 -9.55 7.53 -17.62
CA LEU A 165 -10.56 6.65 -18.22
C LEU A 165 -11.96 7.28 -18.18
N GLU A 166 -12.33 7.93 -17.08
CA GLU A 166 -13.58 8.70 -16.97
C GLU A 166 -13.63 9.83 -18.00
N ALA A 167 -12.55 10.56 -18.18
CA ALA A 167 -12.48 11.64 -19.17
C ALA A 167 -12.60 11.12 -20.61
N LEU A 168 -11.96 9.97 -20.92
CA LEU A 168 -12.08 9.34 -22.24
C LEU A 168 -13.51 8.84 -22.51
N GLY A 169 -14.12 8.15 -21.56
CA GLY A 169 -15.52 7.72 -21.66
C GLY A 169 -16.47 8.92 -21.86
N SER A 170 -16.29 9.96 -21.06
CA SER A 170 -17.00 11.22 -21.14
C SER A 170 -16.89 11.91 -22.51
N ALA A 171 -15.69 11.92 -23.09
CA ALA A 171 -15.48 12.54 -24.40
C ALA A 171 -16.25 11.83 -25.52
N ILE A 172 -16.46 10.52 -25.36
CA ILE A 172 -17.22 9.70 -26.32
C ILE A 172 -18.73 9.91 -26.11
N ASP A 173 -19.18 9.88 -24.86
CA ASP A 173 -20.57 10.17 -24.50
C ASP A 173 -21.01 11.55 -24.99
N THR A 174 -20.08 12.53 -25.06
CA THR A 174 -20.34 13.88 -25.59
C THR A 174 -20.53 13.89 -27.11
N ARG A 175 -19.90 12.98 -27.84
CA ARG A 175 -20.08 12.81 -29.29
C ARG A 175 -21.38 12.08 -29.65
N ASP A 176 -21.81 11.15 -28.80
CA ASP A 176 -23.11 10.48 -28.91
C ASP A 176 -24.13 11.24 -28.06
N VAL A 177 -25.40 11.13 -28.33
CA VAL A 177 -26.48 11.80 -27.61
C VAL A 177 -26.61 11.31 -26.13
N GLY A 178 -25.66 10.49 -25.66
CA GLY A 178 -25.54 10.01 -24.30
C GLY A 178 -24.99 11.07 -23.34
N THR A 179 -25.44 11.05 -22.09
CA THR A 179 -24.96 11.95 -21.03
C THR A 179 -23.92 11.23 -20.17
N HIS A 180 -22.89 11.95 -19.68
CA HIS A 180 -21.87 11.44 -18.73
C HIS A 180 -22.44 10.66 -17.53
N ALA A 181 -23.70 10.94 -17.16
CA ALA A 181 -24.43 10.25 -16.12
C ALA A 181 -24.75 8.80 -16.46
N HIS A 182 -24.91 8.46 -17.75
CA HIS A 182 -25.22 7.11 -18.22
C HIS A 182 -24.16 6.11 -17.79
N SER A 183 -22.91 6.32 -18.21
CA SER A 183 -21.80 5.40 -17.91
C SER A 183 -21.62 5.18 -16.40
N ARG A 184 -21.81 6.22 -15.58
CA ARG A 184 -21.73 6.11 -14.09
C ARG A 184 -22.87 5.27 -13.52
N ARG A 185 -24.11 5.48 -13.97
CA ARG A 185 -25.27 4.70 -13.49
C ARG A 185 -25.15 3.25 -13.90
N VAL A 186 -24.85 2.98 -15.18
CA VAL A 186 -24.65 1.61 -15.71
C VAL A 186 -23.52 0.91 -14.98
N ARG A 187 -22.42 1.60 -14.66
CA ARG A 187 -21.35 1.08 -13.81
C ARG A 187 -21.87 0.63 -12.45
N GLY A 188 -22.60 1.50 -11.75
CA GLY A 188 -23.16 1.19 -10.45
C GLY A 188 -24.12 0.00 -10.49
N TYR A 189 -24.98 -0.08 -11.49
CA TYR A 189 -25.92 -1.19 -11.69
C TYR A 189 -25.19 -2.48 -12.02
N SER A 190 -24.22 -2.45 -12.93
CA SER A 190 -23.42 -3.64 -13.30
C SER A 190 -22.67 -4.21 -12.11
N LEU A 191 -22.02 -3.37 -11.30
CA LEU A 191 -21.30 -3.81 -10.09
C LEU A 191 -22.23 -4.38 -9.03
N ALA A 192 -23.45 -3.80 -8.86
CA ALA A 192 -24.44 -4.33 -7.92
C ALA A 192 -24.93 -5.73 -8.36
N ILE A 193 -25.22 -5.91 -9.65
CA ILE A 193 -25.63 -7.19 -10.21
C ILE A 193 -24.49 -8.22 -10.14
N ALA A 194 -23.25 -7.82 -10.49
CA ALA A 194 -22.07 -8.70 -10.46
C ALA A 194 -21.79 -9.24 -9.06
N ARG A 195 -21.82 -8.37 -8.04
CA ARG A 195 -21.66 -8.80 -6.63
C ARG A 195 -22.74 -9.75 -6.19
N ALA A 196 -23.99 -9.44 -6.50
CA ALA A 196 -25.12 -10.32 -6.17
C ALA A 196 -25.06 -11.66 -6.90
N HIS A 197 -24.49 -11.70 -8.11
CA HIS A 197 -24.29 -12.91 -8.89
C HIS A 197 -23.09 -13.76 -8.41
N GLY A 198 -22.25 -13.21 -7.50
CA GLY A 198 -21.10 -13.90 -6.94
C GLY A 198 -19.81 -13.76 -7.73
N VAL A 199 -19.70 -12.72 -8.59
CA VAL A 199 -18.45 -12.39 -9.28
C VAL A 199 -17.39 -11.97 -8.24
N PRO A 200 -16.17 -12.52 -8.28
CA PRO A 200 -15.11 -12.17 -7.33
C PRO A 200 -14.74 -10.67 -7.36
N GLU A 201 -14.44 -10.07 -6.20
CA GLU A 201 -14.02 -8.66 -6.13
C GLU A 201 -12.77 -8.35 -6.98
N SER A 202 -11.91 -9.34 -7.21
CA SER A 202 -10.73 -9.18 -8.09
C SER A 202 -11.08 -8.94 -9.57
N GLN A 203 -12.30 -9.27 -10.00
CA GLN A 203 -12.79 -9.05 -11.37
C GLN A 203 -13.64 -7.76 -11.50
N MET A 204 -14.00 -7.12 -10.40
CA MET A 204 -14.80 -5.89 -10.43
C MET A 204 -14.15 -4.74 -11.22
N PRO A 205 -12.81 -4.53 -11.16
CA PRO A 205 -12.15 -3.52 -11.99
C PRO A 205 -12.32 -3.77 -13.50
N ASP A 206 -12.32 -5.01 -13.95
CA ASP A 206 -12.50 -5.35 -15.37
C ASP A 206 -13.92 -5.00 -15.85
N ILE A 207 -14.93 -5.27 -15.02
CA ILE A 207 -16.32 -4.87 -15.29
C ILE A 207 -16.43 -3.34 -15.31
N GLU A 208 -15.85 -2.67 -14.32
CA GLU A 208 -15.86 -1.20 -14.22
C GLU A 208 -15.25 -0.55 -15.47
N HIS A 209 -14.05 -0.96 -15.85
CA HIS A 209 -13.38 -0.47 -17.05
C HIS A 209 -14.18 -0.80 -18.32
N GLY A 210 -14.73 -2.01 -18.41
CA GLY A 210 -15.53 -2.45 -19.55
C GLY A 210 -16.79 -1.59 -19.74
N VAL A 211 -17.52 -1.31 -18.66
CA VAL A 211 -18.69 -0.43 -18.69
C VAL A 211 -18.32 0.98 -19.10
N MET A 212 -17.24 1.55 -18.54
CA MET A 212 -16.81 2.92 -18.86
C MET A 212 -16.37 3.07 -20.32
N LEU A 213 -15.84 2.03 -20.93
CA LEU A 213 -15.27 2.05 -22.26
C LEU A 213 -16.09 1.25 -23.31
N HIS A 214 -17.31 0.76 -22.95
CA HIS A 214 -18.09 -0.11 -23.86
C HIS A 214 -18.24 0.48 -25.26
N ASP A 215 -18.45 1.75 -25.34
CA ASP A 215 -18.69 2.52 -26.57
C ASP A 215 -17.44 3.23 -27.12
N ILE A 216 -16.21 2.96 -26.59
CA ILE A 216 -14.96 3.63 -27.02
C ILE A 216 -14.73 3.54 -28.53
N GLY A 217 -15.19 2.47 -29.15
CA GLY A 217 -15.06 2.26 -30.58
C GLY A 217 -15.88 3.20 -31.45
N LYS A 218 -16.87 3.91 -30.90
CA LYS A 218 -17.63 4.94 -31.63
C LYS A 218 -16.75 6.11 -32.10
N ILE A 219 -15.54 6.25 -31.51
CA ILE A 219 -14.53 7.21 -32.00
C ILE A 219 -14.18 7.00 -33.49
N GLY A 220 -14.26 5.76 -33.97
CA GLY A 220 -14.01 5.39 -35.35
C GLY A 220 -15.22 5.48 -36.28
N ILE A 221 -16.40 5.84 -35.77
CA ILE A 221 -17.61 5.97 -36.58
C ILE A 221 -17.71 7.41 -37.13
N PRO A 222 -17.93 7.59 -38.44
CA PRO A 222 -18.10 8.92 -39.03
C PRO A 222 -19.30 9.68 -38.42
N ASP A 223 -19.15 10.99 -38.21
CA ASP A 223 -20.19 11.85 -37.63
C ASP A 223 -21.47 11.85 -38.46
N ALA A 224 -21.38 11.73 -39.78
CA ALA A 224 -22.53 11.61 -40.69
C ALA A 224 -23.44 10.40 -40.39
N ILE A 225 -22.89 9.36 -39.75
CA ILE A 225 -23.59 8.15 -39.33
C ILE A 225 -23.99 8.28 -37.84
N LEU A 226 -23.04 8.63 -36.99
CA LEU A 226 -23.22 8.70 -35.55
C LEU A 226 -24.30 9.73 -35.14
N LEU A 227 -24.26 10.91 -35.76
CA LEU A 227 -25.14 12.04 -35.46
C LEU A 227 -26.33 12.18 -36.45
N LYS A 228 -26.59 11.15 -37.23
CA LYS A 228 -27.66 11.21 -38.26
C LYS A 228 -29.04 11.44 -37.61
N PRO A 229 -29.74 12.50 -37.99
CA PRO A 229 -31.11 12.71 -37.54
C PRO A 229 -32.06 11.76 -38.30
N GLY A 230 -32.34 10.59 -37.73
CA GLY A 230 -33.26 9.60 -38.30
C GLY A 230 -32.67 8.19 -38.39
N PRO A 231 -33.42 7.22 -38.93
CA PRO A 231 -32.98 5.83 -38.97
C PRO A 231 -31.76 5.63 -39.90
N LEU A 232 -30.83 4.73 -39.49
CA LEU A 232 -29.71 4.34 -40.32
C LEU A 232 -30.14 3.40 -41.43
N THR A 233 -29.51 3.54 -42.62
CA THR A 233 -29.67 2.56 -43.71
C THR A 233 -28.97 1.24 -43.35
N PRO A 234 -29.21 0.14 -44.09
CA PRO A 234 -28.51 -1.12 -43.88
C PRO A 234 -26.99 -0.98 -44.00
N GLU A 235 -26.48 -0.15 -44.90
CA GLU A 235 -25.05 0.11 -45.10
C GLU A 235 -24.47 0.91 -43.94
N GLU A 236 -25.16 1.92 -43.46
CA GLU A 236 -24.76 2.69 -42.29
C GLU A 236 -24.80 1.85 -41.02
N TRP A 237 -25.78 0.95 -40.86
CA TRP A 237 -25.81 -0.03 -39.78
C TRP A 237 -24.61 -0.96 -39.81
N LYS A 238 -24.12 -1.38 -40.98
CA LYS A 238 -22.91 -2.19 -41.10
C LYS A 238 -21.69 -1.43 -40.55
N VAL A 239 -21.58 -0.13 -40.81
CA VAL A 239 -20.53 0.71 -40.26
C VAL A 239 -20.73 0.87 -38.74
N MET A 240 -21.93 1.20 -38.25
CA MET A 240 -22.20 1.35 -36.84
C MET A 240 -21.86 0.08 -36.05
N ARG A 241 -22.21 -1.09 -36.55
CA ARG A 241 -21.89 -2.40 -35.93
C ARG A 241 -20.41 -2.74 -35.85
N SER A 242 -19.52 -1.92 -36.42
CA SER A 242 -18.08 -2.13 -36.33
C SER A 242 -17.47 -1.54 -35.06
N HIS A 243 -18.21 -0.70 -34.30
CA HIS A 243 -17.64 -0.05 -33.09
C HIS A 243 -17.14 -1.04 -32.02
N PRO A 244 -17.75 -2.23 -31.77
CA PRO A 244 -17.18 -3.15 -30.78
C PRO A 244 -15.81 -3.67 -31.19
N GLU A 245 -15.60 -3.97 -32.47
CA GLU A 245 -14.31 -4.41 -32.99
C GLU A 245 -13.25 -3.30 -32.94
N ILE A 246 -13.66 -2.04 -33.25
CA ILE A 246 -12.77 -0.88 -33.11
C ILE A 246 -12.38 -0.71 -31.64
N GLY A 247 -13.38 -0.77 -30.75
CA GLY A 247 -13.17 -0.67 -29.29
C GLY A 247 -12.21 -1.75 -28.77
N ARG A 248 -12.44 -3.01 -29.16
CA ARG A 248 -11.55 -4.13 -28.83
C ARG A 248 -10.10 -3.84 -29.21
N ARG A 249 -9.86 -3.38 -30.43
CA ARG A 249 -8.50 -3.06 -30.93
C ARG A 249 -7.82 -1.92 -30.18
N LEU A 250 -8.58 -0.97 -29.68
CA LEU A 250 -8.05 0.13 -28.85
C LEU A 250 -7.67 -0.36 -27.46
N VAL A 251 -8.56 -1.09 -26.81
CA VAL A 251 -8.40 -1.58 -25.44
C VAL A 251 -7.35 -2.68 -25.34
N GLU A 252 -7.25 -3.57 -26.31
CA GLU A 252 -6.30 -4.71 -26.34
C GLU A 252 -4.83 -4.27 -26.23
N LYS A 253 -4.50 -3.06 -26.72
CA LYS A 253 -3.15 -2.50 -26.67
C LYS A 253 -2.71 -2.08 -25.25
N ILE A 254 -3.65 -2.00 -24.33
CA ILE A 254 -3.44 -1.52 -22.96
C ILE A 254 -3.53 -2.71 -22.00
N PRO A 255 -2.40 -3.20 -21.46
CA PRO A 255 -2.36 -4.47 -20.73
C PRO A 255 -3.38 -4.59 -19.58
N PHE A 256 -3.56 -3.52 -18.79
CA PHE A 256 -4.46 -3.52 -17.62
C PHE A 256 -5.96 -3.39 -17.99
N LEU A 257 -6.29 -3.11 -19.28
CA LEU A 257 -7.67 -3.03 -19.77
C LEU A 257 -8.13 -4.30 -20.50
N ARG A 258 -7.28 -5.32 -20.58
CA ARG A 258 -7.62 -6.54 -21.35
C ARG A 258 -8.88 -7.23 -20.82
N GLY A 259 -9.12 -7.20 -19.49
CA GLY A 259 -10.36 -7.74 -18.90
C GLY A 259 -11.62 -6.99 -19.34
N ALA A 260 -11.51 -5.70 -19.66
CA ALA A 260 -12.60 -4.88 -20.16
C ALA A 260 -13.13 -5.33 -21.53
N ILE A 261 -12.33 -6.10 -22.30
CA ILE A 261 -12.69 -6.58 -23.65
C ILE A 261 -13.97 -7.42 -23.61
N SER A 262 -14.21 -8.17 -22.54
CA SER A 262 -15.42 -8.98 -22.39
C SER A 262 -16.71 -8.14 -22.56
N ILE A 263 -16.72 -6.91 -22.05
CA ILE A 263 -17.84 -5.98 -22.23
C ILE A 263 -17.70 -5.19 -23.53
N VAL A 264 -16.55 -4.52 -23.75
CA VAL A 264 -16.32 -3.64 -24.91
C VAL A 264 -16.63 -4.33 -26.26
N TYR A 265 -16.30 -5.60 -26.37
CA TYR A 265 -16.50 -6.35 -27.61
C TYR A 265 -17.87 -7.01 -27.70
N HIS A 266 -18.44 -7.47 -26.56
CA HIS A 266 -19.62 -8.31 -26.59
C HIS A 266 -20.89 -7.63 -26.03
N HIS A 267 -20.84 -6.34 -25.65
CA HIS A 267 -22.01 -5.68 -25.08
C HIS A 267 -23.24 -5.64 -26.00
N PRO A 268 -23.12 -5.67 -27.36
CA PRO A 268 -24.29 -5.72 -28.22
C PRO A 268 -24.77 -7.15 -28.53
N GLU A 269 -24.16 -8.18 -27.93
CA GLU A 269 -24.64 -9.55 -28.10
C GLU A 269 -25.96 -9.76 -27.35
N ARG A 270 -26.77 -10.68 -27.83
CA ARG A 270 -28.08 -11.02 -27.26
C ARG A 270 -28.13 -12.49 -26.94
N TRP A 271 -28.81 -12.84 -25.85
CA TRP A 271 -28.90 -14.24 -25.40
C TRP A 271 -29.39 -15.21 -26.48
N ASP A 272 -30.33 -14.77 -27.35
CA ASP A 272 -30.88 -15.55 -28.45
C ASP A 272 -29.96 -15.70 -29.67
N GLY A 273 -28.80 -15.04 -29.68
CA GLY A 273 -27.82 -15.05 -30.80
C GLY A 273 -28.14 -14.09 -31.93
N THR A 274 -29.14 -13.19 -31.79
CA THR A 274 -29.46 -12.17 -32.78
C THR A 274 -28.62 -10.90 -32.65
N GLY A 275 -27.71 -10.87 -31.68
CA GLY A 275 -26.78 -9.76 -31.42
C GLY A 275 -25.61 -9.71 -32.42
N TYR A 276 -24.64 -8.87 -32.12
CA TYR A 276 -23.40 -8.69 -32.90
C TYR A 276 -22.24 -8.36 -31.95
N PRO A 277 -20.97 -8.49 -32.34
CA PRO A 277 -20.43 -8.71 -33.69
C PRO A 277 -20.32 -10.19 -34.10
N LEU A 278 -20.35 -11.15 -33.16
CA LEU A 278 -20.12 -12.56 -33.42
C LEU A 278 -21.40 -13.39 -33.50
N GLY A 279 -22.54 -12.87 -33.02
CA GLY A 279 -23.80 -13.59 -32.92
C GLY A 279 -23.74 -14.73 -31.91
N LEU A 280 -23.03 -14.52 -30.80
CA LEU A 280 -22.92 -15.49 -29.71
C LEU A 280 -24.26 -15.77 -29.07
N ARG A 281 -24.47 -17.02 -28.62
CA ARG A 281 -25.72 -17.44 -28.02
C ARG A 281 -25.52 -18.01 -26.63
N GLY A 282 -26.41 -17.66 -25.70
CA GLY A 282 -26.42 -18.23 -24.37
C GLY A 282 -25.12 -17.96 -23.61
N GLU A 283 -24.59 -18.99 -22.96
CA GLU A 283 -23.35 -18.91 -22.18
C GLU A 283 -22.08 -18.70 -23.02
N GLY A 284 -22.16 -18.74 -24.35
CA GLY A 284 -21.06 -18.31 -25.22
C GLY A 284 -20.76 -16.81 -25.13
N ILE A 285 -21.72 -16.01 -24.60
CA ILE A 285 -21.51 -14.59 -24.29
C ILE A 285 -20.79 -14.50 -22.93
N PRO A 286 -19.70 -13.73 -22.79
CA PRO A 286 -19.04 -13.53 -21.50
C PRO A 286 -20.01 -13.06 -20.41
N LEU A 287 -19.86 -13.53 -19.18
CA LEU A 287 -20.77 -13.19 -18.08
C LEU A 287 -20.88 -11.68 -17.84
N GLU A 288 -19.75 -10.98 -17.93
CA GLU A 288 -19.66 -9.54 -17.73
C GLU A 288 -20.51 -8.77 -18.75
N ALA A 289 -20.53 -9.23 -20.00
CA ALA A 289 -21.37 -8.66 -21.05
C ALA A 289 -22.86 -8.96 -20.82
N ARG A 290 -23.21 -10.16 -20.31
CA ARG A 290 -24.59 -10.52 -19.95
C ARG A 290 -25.10 -9.69 -18.79
N ILE A 291 -24.26 -9.38 -17.79
CA ILE A 291 -24.57 -8.48 -16.67
C ILE A 291 -24.73 -7.04 -17.18
N PHE A 292 -23.81 -6.57 -18.02
CA PHE A 292 -23.87 -5.24 -18.62
C PHE A 292 -25.18 -5.02 -19.39
N ALA A 293 -25.61 -5.99 -20.18
CA ALA A 293 -26.83 -5.87 -20.99
C ALA A 293 -28.08 -5.54 -20.14
N ILE A 294 -28.21 -6.13 -18.95
CA ILE A 294 -29.30 -5.82 -18.02
C ILE A 294 -29.16 -4.40 -17.44
N ALA A 295 -27.94 -4.04 -17.04
CA ALA A 295 -27.66 -2.72 -16.45
C ALA A 295 -27.90 -1.58 -17.45
N ASP A 296 -27.45 -1.74 -18.69
CA ASP A 296 -27.66 -0.78 -19.76
C ASP A 296 -29.15 -0.64 -20.13
N ALA A 297 -29.88 -1.75 -20.26
CA ALA A 297 -31.31 -1.73 -20.51
C ALA A 297 -32.08 -1.08 -19.34
N LEU A 298 -31.71 -1.35 -18.09
CA LEU A 298 -32.30 -0.71 -16.91
C LEU A 298 -32.11 0.82 -16.97
N ASP A 299 -30.91 1.30 -17.28
CA ASP A 299 -30.63 2.72 -17.43
C ASP A 299 -31.40 3.35 -18.59
N ALA A 300 -31.41 2.66 -19.74
CA ALA A 300 -32.13 3.14 -20.93
C ALA A 300 -33.63 3.31 -20.69
N MET A 301 -34.21 2.53 -19.80
CA MET A 301 -35.65 2.59 -19.47
C MET A 301 -35.96 3.55 -18.32
N THR A 302 -35.07 3.71 -17.34
CA THR A 302 -35.32 4.47 -16.11
C THR A 302 -34.79 5.90 -16.13
N PHE A 303 -34.17 6.33 -17.23
CA PHE A 303 -33.70 7.70 -17.41
C PHE A 303 -34.25 8.35 -18.67
N ASP A 304 -34.60 9.65 -18.56
CA ASP A 304 -35.11 10.40 -19.70
C ASP A 304 -34.09 10.51 -20.83
N ARG A 305 -34.51 10.14 -22.04
CA ARG A 305 -33.72 10.30 -23.27
C ARG A 305 -34.48 11.25 -24.24
N PRO A 306 -33.81 11.91 -25.18
CA PRO A 306 -34.46 12.82 -26.12
C PRO A 306 -35.66 12.22 -26.84
N TYR A 307 -35.70 10.90 -26.99
CA TYR A 307 -36.76 10.18 -27.75
C TYR A 307 -37.63 9.27 -26.86
N SER A 308 -37.39 9.16 -25.54
CA SER A 308 -38.14 8.29 -24.63
C SER A 308 -38.15 8.83 -23.21
N ARG A 309 -39.37 8.91 -22.62
CA ARG A 309 -39.52 9.24 -21.20
C ARG A 309 -39.18 8.06 -20.31
N ALA A 310 -38.61 8.35 -19.16
CA ALA A 310 -38.31 7.36 -18.13
C ALA A 310 -39.59 6.66 -17.64
N ILE A 311 -39.50 5.34 -17.43
CA ILE A 311 -40.49 4.55 -16.73
C ILE A 311 -40.00 4.21 -15.32
N SER A 312 -40.92 3.73 -14.46
CA SER A 312 -40.50 3.33 -13.08
C SER A 312 -39.59 2.10 -13.06
N PHE A 313 -38.82 1.95 -12.01
CA PHE A 313 -37.98 0.77 -11.82
C PHE A 313 -38.78 -0.54 -11.79
N GLU A 314 -40.00 -0.53 -11.28
CA GLU A 314 -40.91 -1.65 -11.30
C GLU A 314 -41.26 -2.05 -12.73
N SER A 315 -41.67 -1.07 -13.56
CA SER A 315 -41.99 -1.31 -14.97
C SER A 315 -40.77 -1.80 -15.76
N ALA A 316 -39.60 -1.22 -15.53
CA ALA A 316 -38.34 -1.66 -16.15
C ALA A 316 -37.96 -3.10 -15.76
N ARG A 317 -38.15 -3.48 -14.49
CA ARG A 317 -37.93 -4.83 -14.00
C ARG A 317 -38.87 -5.84 -14.68
N ASP A 318 -40.13 -5.50 -14.85
CA ASP A 318 -41.10 -6.36 -15.52
C ASP A 318 -40.76 -6.53 -17.02
N GLU A 319 -40.26 -5.47 -17.68
CA GLU A 319 -39.80 -5.54 -19.07
C GLU A 319 -38.57 -6.41 -19.21
N ILE A 320 -37.56 -6.28 -18.31
CA ILE A 320 -36.37 -7.14 -18.28
C ILE A 320 -36.79 -8.62 -18.12
N LYS A 321 -37.71 -8.89 -17.20
CA LYS A 321 -38.29 -10.23 -17.00
C LYS A 321 -38.98 -10.78 -18.24
N ARG A 322 -39.69 -9.96 -18.99
CA ARG A 322 -40.36 -10.36 -20.23
C ARG A 322 -39.38 -10.74 -21.34
N CYS A 323 -38.21 -10.11 -21.36
CA CYS A 323 -37.17 -10.34 -22.36
C CYS A 323 -36.16 -11.44 -22.00
N VAL A 324 -36.44 -12.25 -20.97
CA VAL A 324 -35.64 -13.44 -20.62
C VAL A 324 -35.61 -14.43 -21.79
N ASN A 325 -34.51 -15.12 -21.97
CA ASN A 325 -34.25 -16.08 -23.07
C ASN A 325 -34.18 -15.47 -24.48
N THR A 326 -34.47 -14.17 -24.64
CA THR A 326 -34.31 -13.48 -25.91
C THR A 326 -33.17 -12.47 -25.82
N HIS A 327 -33.32 -11.43 -25.04
CA HIS A 327 -32.26 -10.44 -24.85
C HIS A 327 -31.34 -10.81 -23.69
N PHE A 328 -31.91 -11.28 -22.58
CA PHE A 328 -31.21 -11.44 -21.32
C PHE A 328 -31.02 -12.89 -20.89
N ASP A 329 -29.91 -13.12 -20.20
CA ASP A 329 -29.58 -14.38 -19.54
C ASP A 329 -30.54 -14.66 -18.38
N PRO A 330 -31.25 -15.81 -18.34
CA PRO A 330 -32.12 -16.18 -17.25
C PRO A 330 -31.47 -16.14 -15.87
N ALA A 331 -30.25 -16.66 -15.74
CA ALA A 331 -29.56 -16.73 -14.45
C ALA A 331 -29.17 -15.35 -13.92
N VAL A 332 -28.75 -14.45 -14.80
CA VAL A 332 -28.42 -13.06 -14.42
C VAL A 332 -29.70 -12.28 -14.09
N VAL A 333 -30.82 -12.52 -14.83
CA VAL A 333 -32.12 -11.92 -14.50
C VAL A 333 -32.62 -12.42 -13.15
N ASP A 334 -32.55 -13.71 -12.87
CA ASP A 334 -32.93 -14.25 -11.56
C ASP A 334 -32.14 -13.56 -10.42
N THR A 335 -30.84 -13.37 -10.59
CA THR A 335 -30.02 -12.62 -9.64
C THR A 335 -30.47 -11.16 -9.53
N PHE A 336 -30.66 -10.46 -10.65
CA PHE A 336 -31.15 -9.08 -10.68
C PHE A 336 -32.46 -8.91 -9.90
N LEU A 337 -33.38 -9.87 -10.02
CA LEU A 337 -34.66 -9.85 -9.32
C LEU A 337 -34.55 -9.97 -7.80
N THR A 338 -33.45 -10.51 -7.27
CA THR A 338 -33.18 -10.56 -5.81
C THR A 338 -32.73 -9.23 -5.23
N ILE A 339 -32.24 -8.30 -6.06
CA ILE A 339 -31.71 -7.01 -5.60
C ILE A 339 -32.88 -6.08 -5.34
N PRO A 340 -32.94 -5.42 -4.15
CA PRO A 340 -33.97 -4.41 -3.88
C PRO A 340 -33.91 -3.27 -4.88
N LEU A 341 -35.06 -2.86 -5.44
CA LEU A 341 -35.13 -1.76 -6.40
C LEU A 341 -34.60 -0.43 -5.83
N GLN A 342 -34.70 -0.26 -4.52
CA GLN A 342 -34.14 0.89 -3.82
C GLN A 342 -32.61 1.01 -4.03
N THR A 343 -31.90 -0.11 -4.16
CA THR A 343 -30.45 -0.11 -4.46
C THR A 343 -30.15 0.61 -5.77
N PHE A 344 -30.94 0.35 -6.81
CA PHE A 344 -30.79 1.01 -8.11
C PHE A 344 -31.21 2.48 -8.07
N ALA A 345 -32.28 2.80 -7.36
CA ALA A 345 -32.73 4.18 -7.14
C ALA A 345 -31.64 5.00 -6.38
N ASP A 346 -31.02 4.42 -5.38
CA ASP A 346 -29.94 5.07 -4.62
C ASP A 346 -28.69 5.31 -5.49
N ILE A 347 -28.35 4.36 -6.38
CA ILE A 347 -27.26 4.53 -7.35
C ILE A 347 -27.58 5.68 -8.31
N GLN A 348 -28.78 5.72 -8.86
CA GLN A 348 -29.22 6.79 -9.75
C GLN A 348 -29.13 8.15 -9.06
N HIS A 349 -29.65 8.26 -7.86
CA HIS A 349 -29.67 9.50 -7.08
C HIS A 349 -28.23 10.00 -6.75
N ARG A 350 -27.34 9.11 -6.33
CA ARG A 350 -25.93 9.46 -6.09
C ARG A 350 -25.25 9.98 -7.35
N SER A 351 -25.44 9.30 -8.49
CA SER A 351 -24.85 9.74 -9.77
C SER A 351 -25.29 11.13 -10.19
N LEU A 352 -26.53 11.52 -9.89
CA LEU A 352 -27.05 12.87 -10.16
C LEU A 352 -26.44 13.94 -9.23
N HIS A 353 -26.25 13.62 -7.96
CA HIS A 353 -25.63 14.53 -6.99
C HIS A 353 -24.13 14.78 -7.29
N GLU A 354 -23.41 13.74 -7.67
CA GLU A 354 -21.98 13.85 -8.05
C GLU A 354 -21.80 14.70 -9.32
N MET A 355 -22.74 14.62 -10.28
CA MET A 355 -22.74 15.50 -11.45
C MET A 355 -22.93 16.97 -11.07
N SER A 356 -23.92 17.26 -10.26
CA SER A 356 -24.19 18.64 -9.83
C SER A 356 -23.00 19.26 -9.10
N ALA A 357 -22.27 18.46 -8.30
CA ALA A 357 -21.07 18.91 -7.62
C ALA A 357 -19.88 19.11 -8.59
N ALA A 358 -19.72 18.23 -9.58
CA ALA A 358 -18.66 18.34 -10.59
C ALA A 358 -18.89 19.52 -11.54
N ASP A 359 -20.13 19.74 -11.96
CA ASP A 359 -20.51 20.88 -12.80
C ASP A 359 -20.30 22.21 -12.06
N ALA A 360 -20.69 22.29 -10.79
CA ALA A 360 -20.45 23.45 -9.94
C ALA A 360 -18.94 23.72 -9.73
N ALA A 361 -18.14 22.67 -9.55
CA ALA A 361 -16.69 22.80 -9.44
C ALA A 361 -16.05 23.27 -10.76
N ALA A 362 -16.49 22.74 -11.89
CA ALA A 362 -16.01 23.13 -13.22
C ALA A 362 -16.35 24.60 -13.53
N GLU A 363 -17.54 25.06 -13.14
CA GLU A 363 -17.98 26.44 -13.28
C GLU A 363 -17.17 27.39 -12.37
N ALA A 364 -16.90 26.98 -11.14
CA ALA A 364 -16.02 27.72 -10.23
C ALA A 364 -14.60 27.87 -10.77
N VAL A 365 -14.02 26.80 -11.36
CA VAL A 365 -12.70 26.84 -12.00
C VAL A 365 -12.71 27.75 -13.24
N ARG A 366 -13.74 27.70 -14.07
CA ARG A 366 -13.89 28.60 -15.21
C ARG A 366 -13.99 30.06 -14.77
N ALA A 367 -14.75 30.35 -13.73
CA ALA A 367 -14.87 31.71 -13.18
C ALA A 367 -13.55 32.23 -12.63
N ALA A 368 -12.79 31.38 -11.93
CA ALA A 368 -11.45 31.73 -11.41
C ALA A 368 -10.44 31.99 -12.53
N LEU A 369 -10.44 31.17 -13.59
CA LEU A 369 -9.56 31.38 -14.75
C LEU A 369 -9.90 32.65 -15.52
N THR A 370 -11.21 32.94 -15.74
CA THR A 370 -11.66 34.18 -16.41
C THR A 370 -11.36 35.41 -15.57
N GLY A 371 -11.50 35.36 -14.24
CA GLY A 371 -11.14 36.43 -13.32
C GLY A 371 -9.64 36.75 -13.36
N SER A 372 -8.78 35.71 -13.35
CA SER A 372 -7.32 35.86 -13.42
C SER A 372 -6.83 36.44 -14.76
N ILE A 373 -7.50 36.10 -15.88
CA ILE A 373 -7.17 36.63 -17.20
C ILE A 373 -7.57 38.10 -17.30
N LEU A 374 -8.70 38.51 -16.73
CA LEU A 374 -9.13 39.90 -16.69
C LEU A 374 -8.24 40.76 -15.81
N GLU A 375 -7.80 40.27 -14.65
CA GLU A 375 -6.86 41.01 -13.79
C GLU A 375 -5.46 41.16 -14.42
N SER A 376 -4.98 40.17 -15.18
CA SER A 376 -3.71 40.28 -15.91
C SER A 376 -3.80 41.22 -17.10
N ALA A 377 -4.94 41.32 -17.77
CA ALA A 377 -5.18 42.23 -18.90
C ALA A 377 -5.39 43.71 -18.47
N VAL A 378 -5.78 43.93 -17.20
CA VAL A 378 -5.92 45.32 -16.65
C VAL A 378 -4.60 45.85 -16.11
N ARG A 379 -3.60 44.98 -15.88
CA ARG A 379 -2.25 45.37 -15.41
C ARG A 379 -1.21 45.49 -16.52
N ALA A 380 -1.53 45.17 -17.77
CA ALA A 380 -0.70 45.34 -18.96
C ALA A 380 -1.19 46.57 -19.77
#